data_0c4eaa4d4b460ec947459a9b28048684
#
_entry.id   0c4eaa4d4b460ec947459a9b28048684
#
_cell.length_a   1.000
_cell.length_b   1.000
_cell.length_c   1.000
_cell.angle_alpha   90.00
_cell.angle_beta   90.00
_cell.angle_gamma   90.00
#
_symmetry.space_group_name_H-M   'P 1'
#
loop_
_entity.id
_entity.type
_entity.pdbx_description
1 polymer ?
#
loop_
_entity_poly.entity_id
_entity_poly.type
_entity_poly.pdbx_seq_one_letter_code
_entity_poly.pdbx_strand_id
1 'polypeptide(L)'
;MNQIVGSHDIVFITLDTLRYDVAQDLFAAGELPVLGRFLPATGWERRHSPATFTYAAHQAFFAGFLPTPAAPGRHPRLFASAFAGSETTSPRTFAFEQASIPEALAARGYRTICIGGVGFFNKQTALGRVLPALFQESHWSGGMGVAGRHSTEKQVALACGLLAQNRQRTFLFINVAALHTPNRAYLPGCRADNIDSHAAALRYVDKALAPLLTACAARAPAFAIVCSDHGSAYGEDGYRGHRVAHDSVWNVPYAHFLIDAAQTPSSHQHSKGAAP
;
A
#
# COMPACT_ATOMS: atom_id res chain seq x y z
N MET A 1 4.17 -9.91 -15.64
CA MET A 1 5.05 -10.28 -14.53
C MET A 1 6.32 -11.02 -14.97
N ASN A 2 6.28 -11.95 -15.92
CA ASN A 2 7.49 -12.69 -16.35
C ASN A 2 8.63 -11.79 -16.91
N GLN A 3 8.33 -10.61 -17.43
CA GLN A 3 9.32 -9.63 -17.87
C GLN A 3 9.83 -8.72 -16.74
N ILE A 4 9.13 -8.67 -15.62
CA ILE A 4 9.45 -7.81 -14.47
C ILE A 4 10.32 -8.57 -13.46
N VAL A 5 9.90 -9.79 -13.08
CA VAL A 5 10.62 -10.59 -12.08
C VAL A 5 12.00 -10.97 -12.63
N GLY A 6 13.03 -10.59 -11.88
CA GLY A 6 14.44 -10.79 -12.26
C GLY A 6 15.08 -9.60 -13.00
N SER A 7 14.27 -8.64 -13.51
CA SER A 7 14.80 -7.48 -14.27
C SER A 7 14.56 -6.12 -13.58
N HIS A 8 13.53 -6.00 -12.76
CA HIS A 8 13.13 -4.75 -12.09
C HIS A 8 13.13 -4.90 -10.57
N ASP A 9 13.35 -3.83 -9.84
CA ASP A 9 12.86 -3.73 -8.47
C ASP A 9 11.33 -3.72 -8.47
N ILE A 10 10.73 -4.19 -7.41
CA ILE A 10 9.27 -4.20 -7.26
C ILE A 10 8.91 -3.36 -6.03
N VAL A 11 8.07 -2.36 -6.22
CA VAL A 11 7.59 -1.48 -5.15
C VAL A 11 6.08 -1.66 -5.03
N PHE A 12 5.62 -2.15 -3.89
CA PHE A 12 4.20 -2.34 -3.61
C PHE A 12 3.79 -1.43 -2.46
N ILE A 13 2.92 -0.47 -2.73
CA ILE A 13 2.42 0.51 -1.77
C ILE A 13 0.93 0.28 -1.57
N THR A 14 0.52 -0.02 -0.35
CA THR A 14 -0.89 0.00 0.03
C THR A 14 -1.21 1.30 0.75
N LEU A 15 -2.21 2.00 0.25
CA LEU A 15 -2.76 3.24 0.80
C LEU A 15 -3.94 2.85 1.69
N ASP A 16 -3.64 2.58 2.98
CA ASP A 16 -4.60 1.98 3.92
C ASP A 16 -5.89 2.81 4.03
N THR A 17 -7.03 2.16 3.84
CA THR A 17 -8.38 2.75 3.82
C THR A 17 -8.71 3.74 2.68
N LEU A 18 -7.88 3.89 1.66
CA LEU A 18 -8.17 4.87 0.60
C LEU A 18 -9.37 4.44 -0.24
N ARG A 19 -10.36 5.32 -0.33
CA ARG A 19 -11.55 5.18 -1.18
C ARG A 19 -11.23 5.50 -2.63
N TYR A 20 -11.89 4.77 -3.53
CA TYR A 20 -11.76 5.00 -4.97
C TYR A 20 -12.26 6.38 -5.39
N ASP A 21 -13.45 6.79 -4.92
CA ASP A 21 -14.06 8.07 -5.27
C ASP A 21 -13.15 9.25 -4.89
N VAL A 22 -12.64 9.28 -3.66
CA VAL A 22 -11.70 10.33 -3.19
C VAL A 22 -10.42 10.37 -4.02
N ALA A 23 -9.86 9.20 -4.36
CA ALA A 23 -8.64 9.12 -5.16
C ALA A 23 -8.88 9.65 -6.58
N GLN A 24 -10.01 9.28 -7.20
CA GLN A 24 -10.34 9.68 -8.56
C GLN A 24 -10.71 11.17 -8.64
N ASP A 25 -11.45 11.69 -7.66
CA ASP A 25 -11.82 13.11 -7.61
C ASP A 25 -10.60 14.01 -7.47
N LEU A 26 -9.65 13.66 -6.59
CA LEU A 26 -8.40 14.42 -6.45
C LEU A 26 -7.50 14.31 -7.68
N PHE A 27 -7.49 13.16 -8.35
CA PHE A 27 -6.78 13.02 -9.63
C PHE A 27 -7.40 13.93 -10.70
N ALA A 28 -8.73 13.91 -10.87
CA ALA A 28 -9.44 14.72 -11.84
C ALA A 28 -9.27 16.23 -11.58
N ALA A 29 -9.15 16.63 -10.31
CA ALA A 29 -8.86 18.00 -9.91
C ALA A 29 -7.37 18.40 -10.09
N GLY A 30 -6.47 17.48 -10.48
CA GLY A 30 -5.04 17.74 -10.62
C GLY A 30 -4.31 17.91 -9.27
N GLU A 31 -4.89 17.43 -8.18
CA GLU A 31 -4.39 17.63 -6.82
C GLU A 31 -3.43 16.52 -6.33
N LEU A 32 -3.09 15.58 -7.20
CA LEU A 32 -2.11 14.53 -6.97
C LEU A 32 -0.89 14.70 -7.90
N PRO A 33 -0.05 15.74 -7.68
CA PRO A 33 1.02 16.09 -8.62
C PRO A 33 2.16 15.07 -8.69
N VAL A 34 2.27 14.15 -7.74
CA VAL A 34 3.30 13.12 -7.69
C VAL A 34 2.81 11.82 -8.33
N LEU A 35 1.76 11.22 -7.80
CA LEU A 35 1.20 9.96 -8.33
C LEU A 35 0.51 10.19 -9.69
N GLY A 36 -0.13 11.33 -9.90
CA GLY A 36 -0.83 11.66 -11.14
C GLY A 36 0.05 11.62 -12.40
N ARG A 37 1.39 11.77 -12.25
CA ARG A 37 2.33 11.65 -13.38
C ARG A 37 2.45 10.23 -13.94
N PHE A 38 2.13 9.25 -13.13
CA PHE A 38 2.25 7.83 -13.47
C PHE A 38 0.91 7.21 -13.86
N LEU A 39 -0.18 7.92 -13.61
CA LEU A 39 -1.52 7.45 -13.93
C LEU A 39 -1.86 7.73 -15.40
N PRO A 40 -2.65 6.86 -16.05
CA PRO A 40 -3.20 7.14 -17.38
C PRO A 40 -4.16 8.34 -17.30
N ALA A 41 -4.51 8.91 -18.45
CA ALA A 41 -5.45 10.05 -18.53
C ALA A 41 -6.83 9.75 -17.92
N THR A 42 -7.21 8.49 -17.81
CA THR A 42 -8.44 8.02 -17.14
C THR A 42 -8.35 7.98 -15.63
N GLY A 43 -7.16 8.19 -15.05
CA GLY A 43 -6.90 8.14 -13.62
C GLY A 43 -6.73 6.72 -13.09
N TRP A 44 -7.26 6.51 -11.89
CA TRP A 44 -7.16 5.25 -11.18
C TRP A 44 -8.08 4.17 -11.77
N GLU A 45 -7.60 2.94 -11.83
CA GLU A 45 -8.48 1.81 -12.06
C GLU A 45 -9.33 1.54 -10.81
N ARG A 46 -10.64 1.40 -10.99
CA ARG A 46 -11.54 0.95 -9.91
C ARG A 46 -11.45 -0.57 -9.80
N ARG A 47 -11.05 -1.05 -8.63
CA ARG A 47 -10.98 -2.48 -8.32
C ARG A 47 -11.84 -2.82 -7.10
N HIS A 48 -12.31 -4.07 -7.04
CA HIS A 48 -12.93 -4.62 -5.84
C HIS A 48 -11.85 -5.20 -4.94
N SER A 49 -11.78 -4.73 -3.69
CA SER A 49 -10.85 -5.31 -2.70
C SER A 49 -11.23 -6.74 -2.36
N PRO A 50 -10.25 -7.63 -2.11
CA PRO A 50 -10.53 -8.99 -1.66
C PRO A 50 -11.13 -9.06 -0.24
N ALA A 51 -11.08 -7.97 0.53
CA ALA A 51 -11.63 -7.90 1.88
C ALA A 51 -11.99 -6.47 2.28
N THR A 52 -12.69 -6.33 3.42
CA THR A 52 -13.15 -5.05 3.96
C THR A 52 -12.31 -4.57 5.15
N PHE A 53 -11.12 -5.15 5.35
CA PHE A 53 -10.16 -4.75 6.39
C PHE A 53 -8.76 -5.26 6.06
N THR A 54 -7.76 -4.58 6.63
CA THR A 54 -6.35 -4.69 6.29
C THR A 54 -5.79 -6.11 6.28
N TYR A 55 -6.00 -6.86 7.38
CA TYR A 55 -5.35 -8.17 7.51
C TYR A 55 -5.77 -9.14 6.42
N ALA A 56 -7.06 -9.29 6.19
CA ALA A 56 -7.59 -10.22 5.19
C ALA A 56 -7.25 -9.79 3.75
N ALA A 57 -7.28 -8.48 3.46
CA ALA A 57 -6.88 -7.97 2.15
C ALA A 57 -5.41 -8.29 1.86
N HIS A 58 -4.50 -8.02 2.82
CA HIS A 58 -3.08 -8.29 2.64
C HIS A 58 -2.73 -9.78 2.60
N GLN A 59 -3.49 -10.64 3.31
CA GLN A 59 -3.33 -12.08 3.13
C GLN A 59 -3.59 -12.49 1.68
N ALA A 60 -4.67 -12.01 1.07
CA ALA A 60 -4.98 -12.30 -0.33
C ALA A 60 -3.92 -11.70 -1.28
N PHE A 61 -3.43 -10.48 -1.01
CA PHE A 61 -2.38 -9.83 -1.81
C PHE A 61 -1.08 -10.65 -1.79
N PHE A 62 -0.64 -11.07 -0.61
CA PHE A 62 0.62 -11.81 -0.49
C PHE A 62 0.51 -13.27 -0.92
N ALA A 63 -0.66 -13.88 -0.79
CA ALA A 63 -0.92 -15.19 -1.38
C ALA A 63 -0.99 -15.15 -2.92
N GLY A 64 -1.37 -14.01 -3.49
CA GLY A 64 -1.53 -13.85 -4.93
C GLY A 64 -2.83 -14.45 -5.49
N PHE A 65 -3.76 -14.84 -4.64
CA PHE A 65 -5.09 -15.34 -5.01
C PHE A 65 -6.11 -15.07 -3.91
N LEU A 66 -7.38 -15.13 -4.27
CA LEU A 66 -8.49 -15.05 -3.32
C LEU A 66 -8.98 -16.47 -3.02
N PRO A 67 -8.87 -16.96 -1.77
CA PRO A 67 -9.31 -18.31 -1.42
C PRO A 67 -10.84 -18.37 -1.26
N THR A 68 -11.56 -18.04 -2.33
CA THR A 68 -13.02 -18.07 -2.36
C THR A 68 -13.48 -19.24 -3.19
N PRO A 69 -14.28 -20.17 -2.66
CA PRO A 69 -14.84 -21.27 -3.42
C PRO A 69 -15.70 -20.77 -4.59
N ALA A 70 -15.48 -21.31 -5.78
CA ALA A 70 -16.22 -20.95 -6.98
C ALA A 70 -17.52 -21.76 -7.16
N ALA A 71 -17.62 -22.94 -6.55
CA ALA A 71 -18.79 -23.79 -6.65
C ALA A 71 -19.74 -23.59 -5.46
N PRO A 72 -21.08 -23.65 -5.66
CA PRO A 72 -22.03 -23.56 -4.56
C PRO A 72 -21.91 -24.78 -3.62
N GLY A 73 -22.25 -24.58 -2.35
CA GLY A 73 -22.26 -25.64 -1.35
C GLY A 73 -21.47 -25.30 -0.07
N ARG A 74 -21.27 -26.29 0.79
CA ARG A 74 -20.48 -26.13 2.01
C ARG A 74 -19.03 -26.40 1.70
N HIS A 75 -18.16 -25.43 2.04
CA HIS A 75 -16.73 -25.48 1.81
C HIS A 75 -15.94 -25.54 3.11
N PRO A 76 -14.68 -26.01 3.07
CA PRO A 76 -13.74 -25.85 4.17
C PRO A 76 -13.53 -24.38 4.51
N ARG A 77 -13.09 -24.10 5.72
CA ARG A 77 -12.56 -22.80 6.08
C ARG A 77 -11.16 -22.67 5.46
N LEU A 78 -11.00 -21.72 4.55
CA LEU A 78 -9.76 -21.54 3.79
C LEU A 78 -8.97 -20.34 4.32
N PHE A 79 -7.69 -20.54 4.59
CA PHE A 79 -6.72 -19.49 4.84
C PHE A 79 -5.75 -19.39 3.67
N ALA A 80 -5.48 -18.18 3.21
CA ALA A 80 -4.62 -17.92 2.05
C ALA A 80 -3.14 -18.18 2.30
N SER A 81 -2.72 -18.19 3.57
CA SER A 81 -1.37 -18.53 3.99
C SER A 81 -1.39 -19.23 5.34
N ALA A 82 -0.42 -20.09 5.60
CA ALA A 82 -0.23 -20.72 6.89
C ALA A 82 0.42 -19.72 7.88
N PHE A 83 -0.04 -19.72 9.12
CA PHE A 83 0.53 -18.98 10.24
C PHE A 83 0.17 -19.68 11.55
N ALA A 84 0.85 -19.36 12.64
CA ALA A 84 0.56 -19.98 13.94
C ALA A 84 -0.92 -19.73 14.32
N GLY A 85 -1.69 -20.81 14.49
CA GLY A 85 -3.12 -20.78 14.76
C GLY A 85 -4.03 -20.74 13.52
N SER A 86 -3.50 -20.75 12.30
CA SER A 86 -4.31 -20.91 11.08
C SER A 86 -4.83 -22.34 10.95
N GLU A 87 -4.09 -23.29 11.45
CA GLU A 87 -4.53 -24.68 11.60
C GLU A 87 -5.56 -24.74 12.73
N THR A 88 -6.71 -25.28 12.46
CA THR A 88 -7.72 -25.48 13.48
C THR A 88 -7.96 -26.96 13.72
N THR A 89 -8.57 -27.27 14.85
CA THR A 89 -8.94 -28.65 15.23
C THR A 89 -10.07 -29.23 14.36
N SER A 90 -10.57 -28.48 13.40
CA SER A 90 -11.64 -28.92 12.50
C SER A 90 -11.07 -29.53 11.21
N PRO A 91 -11.50 -30.76 10.83
CA PRO A 91 -11.09 -31.36 9.56
C PRO A 91 -11.61 -30.61 8.32
N ARG A 92 -12.43 -29.56 8.54
CA ARG A 92 -12.95 -28.68 7.50
C ARG A 92 -12.19 -27.35 7.43
N THR A 93 -10.99 -27.28 7.95
CA THR A 93 -10.10 -26.13 7.84
C THR A 93 -8.89 -26.51 7.00
N PHE A 94 -8.50 -25.62 6.11
CA PHE A 94 -7.37 -25.80 5.23
C PHE A 94 -6.60 -24.48 5.14
N ALA A 95 -5.28 -24.54 5.32
CA ALA A 95 -4.37 -23.43 5.08
C ALA A 95 -3.49 -23.78 3.87
N PHE A 96 -3.28 -22.85 2.95
CA PHE A 96 -2.41 -23.04 1.81
C PHE A 96 -0.95 -22.95 2.25
N GLU A 97 -0.15 -23.96 1.91
CA GLU A 97 1.27 -24.07 2.26
C GLU A 97 2.21 -23.52 1.19
N GLN A 98 1.67 -23.05 0.06
CA GLN A 98 2.48 -22.48 -1.00
C GLN A 98 3.17 -21.20 -0.52
N ALA A 99 4.38 -20.97 -1.02
CA ALA A 99 5.13 -19.76 -0.73
C ALA A 99 4.31 -18.51 -1.10
N SER A 100 4.26 -17.56 -0.19
CA SER A 100 3.71 -16.23 -0.45
C SER A 100 4.54 -15.48 -1.50
N ILE A 101 3.99 -14.41 -2.08
CA ILE A 101 4.72 -13.56 -3.04
C ILE A 101 6.05 -13.06 -2.46
N PRO A 102 6.13 -12.52 -1.21
CA PRO A 102 7.41 -12.15 -0.60
C PRO A 102 8.42 -13.30 -0.54
N GLU A 103 7.99 -14.48 -0.08
CA GLU A 103 8.85 -15.67 0.02
C GLU A 103 9.30 -16.16 -1.36
N ALA A 104 8.39 -16.20 -2.33
CA ALA A 104 8.71 -16.60 -3.69
C ALA A 104 9.69 -15.63 -4.38
N LEU A 105 9.58 -14.33 -4.12
CA LEU A 105 10.53 -13.34 -4.60
C LEU A 105 11.88 -13.44 -3.89
N ALA A 106 11.89 -13.71 -2.58
CA ALA A 106 13.13 -13.99 -1.85
C ALA A 106 13.87 -15.21 -2.43
N ALA A 107 13.15 -16.29 -2.74
CA ALA A 107 13.71 -17.48 -3.41
C ALA A 107 14.24 -17.17 -4.83
N ARG A 108 13.78 -16.07 -5.44
CA ARG A 108 14.28 -15.56 -6.73
C ARG A 108 15.42 -14.52 -6.59
N GLY A 109 16.00 -14.39 -5.39
CA GLY A 109 17.13 -13.52 -5.12
C GLY A 109 16.78 -12.06 -4.84
N TYR A 110 15.51 -11.73 -4.63
CA TYR A 110 15.13 -10.39 -4.16
C TYR A 110 15.42 -10.24 -2.66
N ARG A 111 15.91 -9.07 -2.27
CA ARG A 111 15.82 -8.60 -0.88
C ARG A 111 14.37 -8.17 -0.64
N THR A 112 13.66 -8.80 0.29
CA THR A 112 12.26 -8.49 0.57
C THR A 112 12.12 -7.69 1.84
N ILE A 113 11.53 -6.49 1.74
CA ILE A 113 11.44 -5.50 2.81
C ILE A 113 9.97 -5.12 3.02
N CYS A 114 9.51 -5.17 4.28
CA CYS A 114 8.22 -4.67 4.72
C CYS A 114 8.41 -3.44 5.61
N ILE A 115 7.77 -2.32 5.24
CA ILE A 115 7.65 -1.13 6.10
C ILE A 115 6.18 -1.00 6.50
N GLY A 116 5.88 -1.37 7.73
CA GLY A 116 4.52 -1.37 8.27
C GLY A 116 4.02 0.01 8.67
N GLY A 117 2.71 0.16 8.66
CA GLY A 117 2.00 1.34 9.13
C GLY A 117 1.02 0.99 10.25
N VAL A 118 -0.12 0.38 9.91
CA VAL A 118 -1.18 0.07 10.87
C VAL A 118 -0.87 -1.11 11.78
N GLY A 119 -1.73 -1.35 12.76
CA GLY A 119 -1.54 -2.33 13.83
C GLY A 119 -1.23 -3.77 13.38
N PHE A 120 -1.71 -4.18 12.21
CA PHE A 120 -1.42 -5.51 11.63
C PHE A 120 0.03 -5.69 11.16
N PHE A 121 0.83 -4.62 11.19
CA PHE A 121 2.26 -4.64 10.87
C PHE A 121 3.14 -4.20 12.05
N ASN A 122 2.59 -4.01 13.26
CA ASN A 122 3.28 -3.39 14.38
C ASN A 122 4.32 -4.28 15.10
N LYS A 123 4.33 -5.57 14.79
CA LYS A 123 5.24 -6.58 15.40
C LYS A 123 5.11 -6.72 16.94
N GLN A 124 4.16 -6.05 17.56
CA GLN A 124 3.97 -6.03 19.02
C GLN A 124 2.99 -7.08 19.51
N THR A 125 2.06 -7.51 18.64
CA THR A 125 1.06 -8.54 18.94
C THR A 125 1.31 -9.79 18.11
N ALA A 126 0.75 -10.93 18.49
CA ALA A 126 0.84 -12.16 17.70
C ALA A 126 0.33 -11.93 16.26
N LEU A 127 -0.84 -11.31 16.11
CA LEU A 127 -1.43 -11.01 14.83
C LEU A 127 -0.61 -9.97 14.02
N GLY A 128 -0.05 -8.96 14.70
CA GLY A 128 0.78 -7.92 14.08
C GLY A 128 2.16 -8.40 13.63
N ARG A 129 2.52 -9.65 13.90
CA ARG A 129 3.78 -10.29 13.44
C ARG A 129 3.58 -11.14 12.19
N VAL A 130 2.35 -11.59 11.88
CA VAL A 130 2.10 -12.57 10.81
C VAL A 130 2.51 -12.02 9.43
N LEU A 131 1.94 -10.88 9.01
CA LEU A 131 2.24 -10.30 7.71
C LEU A 131 3.72 -9.87 7.57
N PRO A 132 4.33 -9.18 8.57
CA PRO A 132 5.75 -8.85 8.52
C PRO A 132 6.69 -10.05 8.44
N ALA A 133 6.30 -11.19 9.01
CA ALA A 133 7.14 -12.41 9.02
C ALA A 133 7.31 -13.05 7.63
N LEU A 134 6.48 -12.70 6.65
CA LEU A 134 6.62 -13.16 5.26
C LEU A 134 7.83 -12.54 4.55
N PHE A 135 8.43 -11.48 5.10
CA PHE A 135 9.53 -10.74 4.53
C PHE A 135 10.85 -11.04 5.26
N GLN A 136 11.97 -10.96 4.55
CA GLN A 136 13.30 -11.09 5.14
C GLN A 136 13.62 -9.98 6.13
N GLU A 137 13.13 -8.76 5.83
CA GLU A 137 13.27 -7.60 6.69
C GLU A 137 11.92 -6.93 6.92
N SER A 138 11.66 -6.55 8.16
CA SER A 138 10.42 -5.86 8.50
C SER A 138 10.65 -4.76 9.53
N HIS A 139 10.11 -3.59 9.26
CA HIS A 139 10.29 -2.37 10.04
C HIS A 139 8.96 -1.78 10.44
N TRP A 140 8.87 -1.33 11.69
CA TRP A 140 7.74 -0.59 12.21
C TRP A 140 8.16 0.25 13.42
N SER A 141 7.56 1.41 13.58
CA SER A 141 7.64 2.20 14.81
C SER A 141 6.33 2.96 15.02
N GLY A 142 6.03 3.37 16.25
CA GLY A 142 4.82 4.15 16.54
C GLY A 142 4.71 5.43 15.73
N GLY A 143 5.83 6.04 15.36
CA GLY A 143 5.86 7.22 14.51
C GLY A 143 5.49 6.98 13.04
N MET A 144 5.47 5.72 12.57
CA MET A 144 5.03 5.30 11.24
C MET A 144 3.56 4.82 11.25
N GLY A 145 2.94 4.71 12.42
CA GLY A 145 1.56 4.27 12.58
C GLY A 145 0.53 5.39 12.42
N VAL A 146 -0.74 5.03 12.60
CA VAL A 146 -1.92 5.90 12.37
C VAL A 146 -1.93 7.20 13.20
N ALA A 147 -1.27 7.22 14.37
CA ALA A 147 -1.16 8.41 15.22
C ALA A 147 0.00 9.34 14.81
N GLY A 148 0.86 8.92 13.89
CA GLY A 148 2.03 9.68 13.46
C GLY A 148 1.67 10.71 12.40
N ARG A 149 1.69 12.00 12.74
CA ARG A 149 1.42 13.09 11.77
C ARG A 149 2.36 13.11 10.55
N HIS A 150 3.57 12.59 10.71
CA HIS A 150 4.61 12.46 9.69
C HIS A 150 4.91 11.00 9.38
N SER A 151 3.88 10.13 9.45
CA SER A 151 4.08 8.69 9.31
C SER A 151 4.64 8.32 7.94
N THR A 152 4.09 8.88 6.87
CA THR A 152 4.53 8.60 5.50
C THR A 152 5.94 9.10 5.23
N GLU A 153 6.29 10.32 5.67
CA GLU A 153 7.67 10.82 5.50
C GLU A 153 8.69 9.92 6.22
N LYS A 154 8.36 9.41 7.42
CA LYS A 154 9.23 8.49 8.15
C LYS A 154 9.38 7.16 7.45
N GLN A 155 8.28 6.61 6.90
CA GLN A 155 8.31 5.38 6.10
C GLN A 155 9.16 5.59 4.83
N VAL A 156 8.97 6.69 4.13
CA VAL A 156 9.71 7.05 2.91
C VAL A 156 11.20 7.28 3.21
N ALA A 157 11.55 8.02 4.25
CA ALA A 157 12.94 8.24 4.64
C ALA A 157 13.65 6.92 4.95
N LEU A 158 12.99 6.02 5.69
CA LEU A 158 13.50 4.68 5.96
C LEU A 158 13.67 3.88 4.66
N ALA A 159 12.66 3.88 3.79
CA ALA A 159 12.73 3.17 2.50
C ALA A 159 13.90 3.65 1.64
N CYS A 160 14.08 4.96 1.49
CA CYS A 160 15.20 5.54 0.76
C CYS A 160 16.55 5.12 1.35
N GLY A 161 16.69 5.14 2.69
CA GLY A 161 17.90 4.69 3.38
C GLY A 161 18.20 3.21 3.13
N LEU A 162 17.18 2.35 3.19
CA LEU A 162 17.33 0.90 2.95
C LEU A 162 17.69 0.60 1.48
N LEU A 163 17.09 1.31 0.53
CA LEU A 163 17.37 1.17 -0.89
C LEU A 163 18.79 1.63 -1.24
N ALA A 164 19.33 2.63 -0.55
CA ALA A 164 20.70 3.13 -0.77
C ALA A 164 21.79 2.18 -0.27
N GLN A 165 21.49 1.27 0.69
CA GLN A 165 22.48 0.42 1.36
C GLN A 165 23.13 -0.62 0.45
N ASN A 166 22.40 -1.14 -0.54
CA ASN A 166 22.95 -2.12 -1.48
C ASN A 166 22.24 -2.07 -2.85
N ARG A 167 22.79 -2.81 -3.82
CA ARG A 167 22.28 -2.88 -5.19
C ARG A 167 21.51 -4.16 -5.48
N GLN A 168 21.28 -5.02 -4.49
CA GLN A 168 20.48 -6.23 -4.66
C GLN A 168 19.06 -5.84 -5.07
N ARG A 169 18.52 -6.58 -6.04
CA ARG A 169 17.13 -6.38 -6.48
C ARG A 169 16.17 -6.50 -5.28
N THR A 170 15.28 -5.56 -5.18
CA THR A 170 14.46 -5.40 -3.97
C THR A 170 12.97 -5.52 -4.28
N PHE A 171 12.25 -6.26 -3.45
CA PHE A 171 10.81 -6.16 -3.28
C PHE A 171 10.53 -5.34 -2.03
N LEU A 172 10.11 -4.10 -2.23
CA LEU A 172 9.76 -3.17 -1.16
C LEU A 172 8.24 -3.09 -1.03
N PHE A 173 7.73 -3.44 0.13
CA PHE A 173 6.33 -3.24 0.50
C PHE A 173 6.21 -2.15 1.56
N ILE A 174 5.25 -1.24 1.36
CA ILE A 174 4.93 -0.17 2.33
C ILE A 174 3.41 -0.15 2.56
N ASN A 175 2.98 -0.30 3.82
CA ASN A 175 1.62 -0.01 4.23
C ASN A 175 1.54 1.42 4.77
N VAL A 176 0.97 2.34 3.98
CA VAL A 176 0.84 3.77 4.33
C VAL A 176 -0.36 3.98 5.23
N ALA A 177 -0.11 4.36 6.50
CA ALA A 177 -1.13 4.47 7.53
C ALA A 177 -1.83 5.83 7.62
N ALA A 178 -1.33 6.86 6.95
CA ALA A 178 -1.80 8.24 7.15
C ALA A 178 -3.26 8.49 6.74
N LEU A 179 -3.81 7.67 5.85
CA LEU A 179 -5.19 7.75 5.39
C LEU A 179 -6.17 7.06 6.36
N HIS A 180 -5.66 6.10 7.14
CA HIS A 180 -6.47 5.43 8.16
C HIS A 180 -6.94 6.42 9.25
N THR A 181 -8.12 6.19 9.79
CA THR A 181 -8.61 6.98 10.92
C THR A 181 -7.71 6.80 12.16
N PRO A 182 -7.38 7.87 12.91
CA PRO A 182 -7.83 9.25 12.74
C PRO A 182 -7.01 10.02 11.70
N ASN A 183 -7.66 10.55 10.66
CA ASN A 183 -7.03 11.36 9.62
C ASN A 183 -7.38 12.86 9.68
N ARG A 184 -8.26 13.27 10.59
CA ARG A 184 -8.65 14.68 10.78
C ARG A 184 -7.49 15.65 10.99
N ALA A 185 -6.35 15.14 11.47
CA ALA A 185 -5.17 15.97 11.73
C ALA A 185 -4.52 16.57 10.47
N TYR A 186 -4.85 16.03 9.28
CA TYR A 186 -4.35 16.52 8.00
C TYR A 186 -5.19 17.70 7.46
N LEU A 187 -6.38 17.96 8.02
CA LEU A 187 -7.23 19.09 7.67
C LEU A 187 -7.30 20.07 8.86
N PRO A 188 -6.69 21.27 8.75
CA PRO A 188 -6.74 22.27 9.82
C PRO A 188 -8.16 22.60 10.26
N GLY A 189 -8.41 22.65 11.57
CA GLY A 189 -9.72 22.94 12.13
C GLY A 189 -10.73 21.79 12.12
N CYS A 190 -10.40 20.64 11.51
CA CYS A 190 -11.26 19.47 11.47
C CYS A 190 -11.35 18.79 12.84
N ARG A 191 -12.57 18.59 13.35
CA ARG A 191 -12.82 17.99 14.67
C ARG A 191 -13.08 16.50 14.64
N ALA A 192 -13.55 15.98 13.52
CA ALA A 192 -13.88 14.57 13.31
C ALA A 192 -13.47 14.11 11.93
N ASP A 193 -13.09 12.84 11.80
CA ASP A 193 -12.75 12.26 10.51
C ASP A 193 -13.96 12.30 9.55
N ASN A 194 -13.70 12.74 8.33
CA ASN A 194 -14.70 12.86 7.26
C ASN A 194 -14.01 12.76 5.89
N ILE A 195 -14.79 12.88 4.82
CA ILE A 195 -14.29 12.80 3.45
C ILE A 195 -13.24 13.88 3.13
N ASP A 196 -13.40 15.09 3.65
CA ASP A 196 -12.48 16.19 3.39
C ASP A 196 -11.13 15.97 4.11
N SER A 197 -11.16 15.44 5.34
CA SER A 197 -9.95 15.07 6.06
C SER A 197 -9.24 13.88 5.40
N HIS A 198 -9.99 12.95 4.81
CA HIS A 198 -9.46 11.84 4.04
C HIS A 198 -8.77 12.33 2.76
N ALA A 199 -9.41 13.25 2.04
CA ALA A 199 -8.83 13.92 0.87
C ALA A 199 -7.56 14.71 1.24
N ALA A 200 -7.57 15.44 2.36
CA ALA A 200 -6.38 16.14 2.84
C ALA A 200 -5.22 15.19 3.19
N ALA A 201 -5.53 14.03 3.78
CA ALA A 201 -4.54 13.00 4.04
C ALA A 201 -3.95 12.43 2.75
N LEU A 202 -4.74 12.25 1.69
CA LEU A 202 -4.22 11.79 0.40
C LEU A 202 -3.30 12.82 -0.27
N ARG A 203 -3.64 14.12 -0.21
CA ARG A 203 -2.74 15.21 -0.69
C ARG A 203 -1.40 15.21 0.05
N TYR A 204 -1.43 14.97 1.35
CA TYR A 204 -0.22 14.81 2.15
C TYR A 204 0.59 13.59 1.72
N VAL A 205 -0.03 12.44 1.59
CA VAL A 205 0.63 11.18 1.18
C VAL A 205 1.25 11.32 -0.21
N ASP A 206 0.52 11.88 -1.18
CA ASP A 206 1.03 12.12 -2.53
C ASP A 206 2.36 12.89 -2.50
N LYS A 207 2.41 13.99 -1.78
CA LYS A 207 3.64 14.80 -1.63
C LYS A 207 4.75 14.03 -0.93
N ALA A 208 4.41 13.30 0.12
CA ALA A 208 5.39 12.56 0.92
C ALA A 208 6.03 11.39 0.17
N LEU A 209 5.38 10.83 -0.87
CA LEU A 209 5.92 9.75 -1.69
C LEU A 209 6.98 10.20 -2.71
N ALA A 210 7.06 11.50 -3.03
CA ALA A 210 7.97 12.00 -4.06
C ALA A 210 9.44 11.57 -3.90
N PRO A 211 10.07 11.65 -2.70
CA PRO A 211 11.45 11.20 -2.53
C PRO A 211 11.65 9.71 -2.80
N LEU A 212 10.67 8.87 -2.44
CA LEU A 212 10.75 7.43 -2.71
C LEU A 212 10.76 7.14 -4.21
N LEU A 213 9.82 7.71 -4.97
CA LEU A 213 9.73 7.50 -6.41
C LEU A 213 10.99 7.99 -7.12
N THR A 214 11.55 9.13 -6.67
CA THR A 214 12.83 9.64 -7.16
C THR A 214 14.00 8.69 -6.84
N ALA A 215 14.06 8.16 -5.63
CA ALA A 215 15.10 7.21 -5.22
C ALA A 215 15.00 5.90 -6.01
N CYS A 216 13.79 5.41 -6.28
CA CYS A 216 13.58 4.23 -7.13
C CYS A 216 14.09 4.48 -8.55
N ALA A 217 13.70 5.59 -9.18
CA ALA A 217 14.13 5.95 -10.52
C ALA A 217 15.67 6.08 -10.65
N ALA A 218 16.32 6.64 -9.64
CA ALA A 218 17.79 6.80 -9.63
C ALA A 218 18.54 5.49 -9.38
N ARG A 219 17.88 4.48 -8.78
CA ARG A 219 18.53 3.24 -8.36
C ARG A 219 18.56 2.17 -9.45
N ALA A 220 17.44 1.82 -10.00
CA ALA A 220 17.29 0.77 -11.02
C ALA A 220 15.89 0.86 -11.66
N PRO A 221 15.66 0.25 -12.82
CA PRO A 221 14.31 0.08 -13.33
C PRO A 221 13.41 -0.56 -12.26
N ALA A 222 12.25 0.02 -12.03
CA ALA A 222 11.33 -0.47 -11.02
C ALA A 222 9.91 -0.61 -11.56
N PHE A 223 9.17 -1.58 -11.05
CA PHE A 223 7.75 -1.77 -11.27
C PHE A 223 7.01 -1.44 -9.99
N ALA A 224 6.15 -0.45 -10.05
CA ALA A 224 5.33 -0.04 -8.91
C ALA A 224 3.91 -0.56 -9.03
N ILE A 225 3.35 -0.99 -7.91
CA ILE A 225 1.93 -1.22 -7.69
C ILE A 225 1.52 -0.30 -6.56
N VAL A 226 0.49 0.51 -6.78
CA VAL A 226 -0.10 1.39 -5.77
C VAL A 226 -1.61 1.11 -5.76
N CYS A 227 -2.12 0.66 -4.61
CA CYS A 227 -3.54 0.41 -4.45
C CYS A 227 -3.98 0.65 -3.01
N SER A 228 -5.29 0.63 -2.76
CA SER A 228 -5.78 0.51 -1.40
C SER A 228 -6.15 -0.95 -1.08
N ASP A 229 -6.08 -1.28 0.19
CA ASP A 229 -6.50 -2.57 0.73
C ASP A 229 -8.01 -2.62 1.01
N HIS A 230 -8.62 -1.50 1.38
CA HIS A 230 -10.05 -1.24 1.53
C HIS A 230 -10.30 0.25 1.68
N GLY A 231 -11.54 0.68 1.60
CA GLY A 231 -11.95 2.04 1.91
C GLY A 231 -12.51 2.20 3.32
N SER A 232 -13.22 3.30 3.56
CA SER A 232 -13.88 3.61 4.83
C SER A 232 -15.14 4.43 4.61
N ALA A 233 -16.24 4.07 5.27
CA ALA A 233 -17.47 4.83 5.26
C ALA A 233 -17.42 5.96 6.31
N TYR A 234 -17.98 7.12 5.97
CA TYR A 234 -18.03 8.30 6.83
C TYR A 234 -19.45 8.70 7.22
N GLY A 235 -20.43 7.85 6.98
CA GLY A 235 -21.85 8.04 7.32
C GLY A 235 -22.79 7.64 6.20
N GLU A 236 -22.26 7.21 5.05
CA GLU A 236 -23.03 6.74 3.91
C GLU A 236 -23.91 5.55 4.33
N ASP A 237 -25.20 5.62 3.99
CA ASP A 237 -26.24 4.63 4.34
C ASP A 237 -26.26 4.24 5.83
N GLY A 238 -25.79 5.16 6.70
CA GLY A 238 -25.68 4.96 8.15
C GLY A 238 -24.41 4.23 8.60
N TYR A 239 -23.54 3.81 7.68
CA TYR A 239 -22.29 3.09 7.99
C TYR A 239 -21.13 4.05 8.33
N ARG A 240 -20.25 3.60 9.22
CA ARG A 240 -18.99 4.28 9.57
C ARG A 240 -17.84 3.30 9.70
N GLY A 241 -16.66 3.72 9.22
CA GLY A 241 -15.46 2.90 9.26
C GLY A 241 -15.43 1.84 8.17
N HIS A 242 -14.73 0.76 8.43
CA HIS A 242 -14.53 -0.38 7.53
C HIS A 242 -15.09 -1.67 8.16
N ARG A 243 -14.88 -2.83 7.55
CA ARG A 243 -15.51 -4.14 7.89
C ARG A 243 -17.01 -4.16 7.59
N VAL A 244 -17.43 -3.37 6.63
CA VAL A 244 -18.80 -3.30 6.11
C VAL A 244 -18.79 -3.64 4.63
N ALA A 245 -19.78 -4.37 4.20
CA ALA A 245 -20.01 -4.63 2.78
C ALA A 245 -20.72 -3.41 2.15
N HIS A 246 -19.93 -2.43 1.72
CA HIS A 246 -20.43 -1.19 1.15
C HIS A 246 -19.46 -0.66 0.08
N ASP A 247 -19.97 0.04 -0.93
CA ASP A 247 -19.20 0.56 -2.07
C ASP A 247 -18.02 1.44 -1.65
N SER A 248 -18.19 2.25 -0.60
CA SER A 248 -17.13 3.09 -0.05
C SER A 248 -15.99 2.31 0.63
N VAL A 249 -16.17 1.00 0.83
CA VAL A 249 -15.21 0.14 1.52
C VAL A 249 -14.53 -0.85 0.57
N TRP A 250 -15.27 -1.50 -0.32
CA TRP A 250 -14.68 -2.49 -1.23
C TRP A 250 -14.24 -1.96 -2.58
N ASN A 251 -14.73 -0.78 -3.03
CA ASN A 251 -14.22 -0.15 -4.25
C ASN A 251 -12.97 0.66 -3.91
N VAL A 252 -11.84 0.22 -4.44
CA VAL A 252 -10.51 0.77 -4.13
C VAL A 252 -9.81 1.24 -5.40
N PRO A 253 -8.94 2.27 -5.29
CA PRO A 253 -8.08 2.68 -6.38
C PRO A 253 -6.94 1.68 -6.56
N TYR A 254 -6.59 1.43 -7.82
CA TYR A 254 -5.46 0.61 -8.22
C TYR A 254 -4.71 1.28 -9.38
N ALA A 255 -3.40 1.24 -9.32
CA ALA A 255 -2.53 1.58 -10.44
C ALA A 255 -1.27 0.72 -10.42
N HIS A 256 -0.70 0.48 -11.59
CA HIS A 256 0.65 -0.05 -11.73
C HIS A 256 1.36 0.67 -12.87
N PHE A 257 2.67 0.85 -12.72
CA PHE A 257 3.48 1.57 -13.68
C PHE A 257 4.96 1.22 -13.56
N LEU A 258 5.72 1.50 -14.61
CA LEU A 258 7.17 1.45 -14.57
C LEU A 258 7.72 2.78 -14.05
N ILE A 259 8.81 2.72 -13.32
CA ILE A 259 9.57 3.88 -12.87
C ILE A 259 10.94 3.82 -13.55
N ASP A 260 11.17 4.73 -14.50
CA ASP A 260 12.40 4.84 -15.26
C ASP A 260 13.11 6.17 -14.98
N ALA A 261 14.41 6.22 -15.20
CA ALA A 261 15.21 7.43 -15.03
C ALA A 261 14.70 8.64 -15.87
N ALA A 262 14.04 8.38 -16.99
CA ALA A 262 13.48 9.42 -17.86
C ALA A 262 12.27 10.15 -17.27
N GLN A 263 11.64 9.60 -16.24
CA GLN A 263 10.45 10.20 -15.58
C GLN A 263 10.81 11.06 -14.35
N THR A 264 12.11 11.20 -14.05
CA THR A 264 12.57 12.07 -12.97
C THR A 264 12.54 13.52 -13.43
N PRO A 265 11.98 14.48 -12.67
CA PRO A 265 12.03 15.89 -13.04
C PRO A 265 13.49 16.33 -13.11
N SER A 266 13.94 16.78 -14.28
CA SER A 266 15.18 17.57 -14.35
C SER A 266 14.95 18.80 -13.45
N SER A 267 15.82 18.99 -12.46
CA SER A 267 15.90 20.23 -11.70
C SER A 267 16.12 21.35 -12.71
N HIS A 268 15.08 22.09 -13.05
CA HIS A 268 15.21 23.31 -13.82
C HIS A 268 16.08 24.27 -13.01
N GLN A 269 17.34 24.38 -13.41
CA GLN A 269 18.19 25.49 -13.05
C GLN A 269 17.45 26.78 -13.40
N HIS A 270 17.06 27.54 -12.40
CA HIS A 270 16.75 28.95 -12.56
C HIS A 270 18.07 29.65 -12.92
N SER A 271 18.41 29.68 -14.19
CA SER A 271 19.37 30.64 -14.71
C SER A 271 18.70 32.00 -14.62
N LYS A 272 19.04 32.75 -13.58
CA LYS A 272 18.80 34.22 -13.57
C LYS A 272 19.61 34.78 -14.74
N GLY A 273 18.90 35.06 -15.83
CA GLY A 273 19.41 35.96 -16.86
C GLY A 273 19.69 37.34 -16.25
N ALA A 274 20.92 37.70 -16.11
CA ALA A 274 21.33 39.08 -15.97
C ALA A 274 21.10 39.74 -17.34
N ALA A 275 20.23 40.68 -17.39
CA ALA A 275 20.13 41.60 -18.53
C ALA A 275 21.16 42.72 -18.38
N PRO A 276 21.69 43.24 -19.49
CA PRO A 276 22.72 44.28 -19.53
C PRO A 276 22.23 45.65 -19.07
#